data_347398bdf9aa9b891075c6499917fa33
#
_entry.id   347398bdf9aa9b891075c6499917fa33
#
_cell.length_a   1.000
_cell.length_b   1.000
_cell.length_c   1.000
_cell.angle_alpha   90.00
_cell.angle_beta   90.00
_cell.angle_gamma   90.00
#
_symmetry.space_group_name_H-M   'P 1'
#
loop_
_entity.id
_entity.type
_entity.pdbx_description
1 polymer ?
#
loop_
_entity_poly.entity_id
_entity_poly.type
_entity_poly.pdbx_seq_one_letter_code
_entity_poly.pdbx_strand_id
1 'polypeptide(L)'
;MKKLASTLPNMVISLVMVTVVAGALLGGMYSITKEPIAWQAQMAQIKAIQEVAPPFDNNPEADADTVTTASKMQCVIYPAYLKGKLQGAAVKATTNEGFNGEVVIMVGFEADGTVRDFRVLQQAETPGLGAKMADWFRDPKNDRSIISKNPGQVSFYVKQDAAKHGQIDGITAATISSRAFLGAVREAYDTFKSYSKKP
;
A
#
# COMPACT_ATOMS: atom_id res chain seq x y z
N MET A 1 27.14 37.20 -26.58
CA MET A 1 25.97 37.52 -25.71
C MET A 1 26.44 38.58 -24.72
N LYS A 2 25.75 39.74 -24.64
CA LYS A 2 26.06 40.78 -23.62
C LYS A 2 25.71 40.19 -22.23
N LYS A 3 26.72 40.10 -21.36
CA LYS A 3 26.50 39.72 -19.95
C LYS A 3 25.69 40.83 -19.28
N LEU A 4 24.57 40.47 -18.65
CA LEU A 4 23.82 41.39 -17.79
C LEU A 4 24.70 41.83 -16.62
N ALA A 5 24.69 43.14 -16.32
CA ALA A 5 25.45 43.66 -15.19
C ALA A 5 24.93 43.03 -13.87
N SER A 6 25.85 42.61 -13.00
CA SER A 6 25.51 42.01 -11.69
C SER A 6 25.03 43.10 -10.72
N THR A 7 23.86 43.67 -11.02
CA THR A 7 23.17 44.61 -10.12
C THR A 7 22.06 43.85 -9.37
N LEU A 8 21.77 44.29 -8.14
CA LEU A 8 20.73 43.67 -7.30
C LEU A 8 19.39 43.53 -7.99
N PRO A 9 18.87 44.55 -8.74
CA PRO A 9 17.61 44.37 -9.50
C PRO A 9 17.71 43.31 -10.57
N ASN A 10 18.78 43.18 -11.31
CA ASN A 10 18.94 42.19 -12.36
C ASN A 10 18.98 40.76 -11.78
N MET A 11 19.61 40.59 -10.60
CA MET A 11 19.63 39.30 -9.90
C MET A 11 18.20 38.89 -9.46
N VAL A 12 17.44 39.83 -8.87
CA VAL A 12 16.06 39.58 -8.45
C VAL A 12 15.19 39.26 -9.64
N ILE A 13 15.25 40.03 -10.72
CA ILE A 13 14.44 39.77 -11.94
C ILE A 13 14.78 38.42 -12.54
N SER A 14 16.07 38.07 -12.62
CA SER A 14 16.49 36.76 -13.14
C SER A 14 15.95 35.62 -12.29
N LEU A 15 16.02 35.73 -10.96
CA LEU A 15 15.49 34.71 -10.04
C LEU A 15 13.97 34.56 -10.18
N VAL A 16 13.24 35.68 -10.18
CA VAL A 16 11.79 35.69 -10.33
C VAL A 16 11.40 35.07 -11.68
N MET A 17 12.07 35.43 -12.76
CA MET A 17 11.78 34.87 -14.08
C MET A 17 11.97 33.35 -14.12
N VAL A 18 13.08 32.84 -13.57
CA VAL A 18 13.34 31.39 -13.52
C VAL A 18 12.30 30.68 -12.67
N THR A 19 11.93 31.23 -11.50
CA THR A 19 10.93 30.60 -10.63
C THR A 19 9.53 30.60 -11.25
N VAL A 20 9.12 31.68 -11.93
CA VAL A 20 7.84 31.76 -12.64
C VAL A 20 7.80 30.73 -13.79
N VAL A 21 8.84 30.66 -14.61
CA VAL A 21 8.90 29.69 -15.71
C VAL A 21 8.88 28.25 -15.16
N ALA A 22 9.69 27.95 -14.15
CA ALA A 22 9.71 26.63 -13.54
C ALA A 22 8.35 26.26 -12.90
N GLY A 23 7.71 27.20 -12.20
CA GLY A 23 6.39 27.02 -11.62
C GLY A 23 5.31 26.79 -12.68
N ALA A 24 5.34 27.54 -13.78
CA ALA A 24 4.39 27.35 -14.90
C ALA A 24 4.57 25.98 -15.58
N LEU A 25 5.81 25.55 -15.81
CA LEU A 25 6.11 24.24 -16.40
C LEU A 25 5.65 23.09 -15.48
N LEU A 26 5.95 23.16 -14.17
CA LEU A 26 5.54 22.14 -13.20
C LEU A 26 4.02 22.09 -13.06
N GLY A 27 3.35 23.25 -12.94
CA GLY A 27 1.89 23.33 -12.84
C GLY A 27 1.19 22.82 -14.12
N GLY A 28 1.73 23.16 -15.28
CA GLY A 28 1.24 22.65 -16.56
C GLY A 28 1.39 21.14 -16.68
N MET A 29 2.56 20.60 -16.33
CA MET A 29 2.82 19.15 -16.34
C MET A 29 1.89 18.43 -15.36
N TYR A 30 1.73 18.94 -14.14
CA TYR A 30 0.82 18.37 -13.15
C TYR A 30 -0.63 18.31 -13.68
N SER A 31 -1.10 19.38 -14.30
CA SER A 31 -2.47 19.44 -14.85
C SER A 31 -2.73 18.38 -15.92
N ILE A 32 -1.73 18.10 -16.76
CA ILE A 32 -1.83 17.10 -17.83
C ILE A 32 -1.71 15.68 -17.27
N THR A 33 -0.89 15.46 -16.25
CA THR A 33 -0.57 14.11 -15.76
C THR A 33 -1.52 13.62 -14.66
N LYS A 34 -2.22 14.51 -13.96
CA LYS A 34 -3.09 14.17 -12.84
C LYS A 34 -4.17 13.14 -13.19
N GLU A 35 -4.90 13.35 -14.28
CA GLU A 35 -5.98 12.45 -14.69
C GLU A 35 -5.48 11.07 -15.15
N PRO A 36 -4.47 10.96 -16.04
CA PRO A 36 -3.89 9.66 -16.39
C PRO A 36 -3.35 8.88 -15.18
N ILE A 37 -2.71 9.55 -14.23
CA ILE A 37 -2.19 8.91 -13.02
C ILE A 37 -3.35 8.36 -12.16
N ALA A 38 -4.41 9.16 -11.96
CA ALA A 38 -5.58 8.72 -11.19
C ALA A 38 -6.26 7.51 -11.84
N TRP A 39 -6.41 7.55 -13.17
CA TRP A 39 -6.99 6.43 -13.93
C TRP A 39 -6.14 5.15 -13.81
N GLN A 40 -4.81 5.26 -13.96
CA GLN A 40 -3.91 4.12 -13.81
C GLN A 40 -3.96 3.54 -12.38
N ALA A 41 -4.04 4.40 -11.36
CA ALA A 41 -4.15 3.96 -9.97
C ALA A 41 -5.47 3.19 -9.73
N GLN A 42 -6.58 3.66 -10.31
CA GLN A 42 -7.86 2.96 -10.25
C GLN A 42 -7.80 1.60 -10.97
N MET A 43 -7.25 1.54 -12.16
CA MET A 43 -7.08 0.28 -12.90
C MET A 43 -6.17 -0.70 -12.17
N ALA A 44 -5.09 -0.21 -11.54
CA ALA A 44 -4.21 -1.04 -10.72
C ALA A 44 -4.95 -1.61 -9.49
N GLN A 45 -5.85 -0.81 -8.88
CA GLN A 45 -6.67 -1.26 -7.76
C GLN A 45 -7.67 -2.35 -8.19
N ILE A 46 -8.41 -2.15 -9.28
CA ILE A 46 -9.35 -3.15 -9.82
C ILE A 46 -8.63 -4.47 -10.12
N LYS A 47 -7.50 -4.38 -10.80
CA LYS A 47 -6.67 -5.54 -11.12
C LYS A 47 -6.18 -6.25 -9.85
N ALA A 48 -5.74 -5.49 -8.86
CA ALA A 48 -5.31 -6.07 -7.59
C ALA A 48 -6.44 -6.81 -6.88
N ILE A 49 -7.67 -6.26 -6.85
CA ILE A 49 -8.83 -6.94 -6.27
C ILE A 49 -9.06 -8.27 -6.99
N GLN A 50 -9.06 -8.29 -8.32
CA GLN A 50 -9.26 -9.51 -9.12
C GLN A 50 -8.18 -10.56 -8.88
N GLU A 51 -6.95 -10.15 -8.65
CA GLU A 51 -5.82 -11.06 -8.44
C GLU A 51 -5.79 -11.65 -7.02
N VAL A 52 -6.09 -10.83 -5.99
CA VAL A 52 -5.92 -11.26 -4.59
C VAL A 52 -7.20 -11.82 -3.98
N ALA A 53 -8.39 -11.37 -4.40
CA ALA A 53 -9.66 -11.84 -3.83
C ALA A 53 -9.94 -13.30 -4.20
N PRO A 54 -10.68 -14.05 -3.35
CA PRO A 54 -11.29 -15.32 -3.76
C PRO A 54 -12.23 -15.13 -4.95
N PRO A 55 -12.63 -16.21 -5.66
CA PRO A 55 -13.61 -16.10 -6.75
C PRO A 55 -14.92 -15.45 -6.28
N PHE A 56 -15.42 -14.49 -7.06
CA PHE A 56 -16.64 -13.73 -6.75
C PHE A 56 -17.52 -13.52 -7.99
N ASP A 57 -18.82 -13.29 -7.76
CA ASP A 57 -19.81 -12.96 -8.79
C ASP A 57 -20.53 -11.63 -8.54
N ASN A 58 -20.18 -10.93 -7.44
CA ASN A 58 -20.66 -9.60 -7.13
C ASN A 58 -19.75 -8.50 -7.73
N ASN A 59 -20.07 -7.23 -7.44
CA ASN A 59 -19.21 -6.09 -7.72
C ASN A 59 -18.53 -5.60 -6.42
N PRO A 60 -17.30 -6.05 -6.10
CA PRO A 60 -16.66 -5.72 -4.83
C PRO A 60 -16.42 -4.22 -4.63
N GLU A 61 -16.29 -3.43 -5.72
CA GLU A 61 -16.11 -1.97 -5.63
C GLU A 61 -17.41 -1.25 -5.21
N ALA A 62 -18.57 -1.74 -5.68
CA ALA A 62 -19.86 -1.17 -5.29
C ALA A 62 -20.22 -1.52 -3.83
N ASP A 63 -19.77 -2.68 -3.37
CA ASP A 63 -20.01 -3.19 -2.01
C ASP A 63 -18.89 -2.77 -1.02
N ALA A 64 -17.98 -1.90 -1.43
CA ALA A 64 -16.84 -1.48 -0.63
C ALA A 64 -17.24 -0.71 0.62
N ASP A 65 -16.63 -1.04 1.76
CA ASP A 65 -16.80 -0.33 3.03
C ASP A 65 -15.44 0.22 3.50
N THR A 66 -15.44 1.45 4.01
CA THR A 66 -14.23 2.10 4.51
C THR A 66 -14.23 2.10 6.02
N VAL A 67 -13.21 1.51 6.60
CA VAL A 67 -13.03 1.40 8.05
C VAL A 67 -11.75 2.10 8.46
N THR A 68 -11.86 3.00 9.45
CA THR A 68 -10.69 3.55 10.13
C THR A 68 -10.41 2.70 11.35
N THR A 69 -9.23 2.08 11.41
CA THR A 69 -8.85 1.18 12.50
C THR A 69 -8.48 1.96 13.78
N ALA A 70 -8.36 1.26 14.90
CA ALA A 70 -7.97 1.86 16.18
C ALA A 70 -6.58 2.53 16.13
N SER A 71 -5.69 2.04 15.26
CA SER A 71 -4.38 2.63 14.96
C SER A 71 -4.44 3.82 13.99
N LYS A 72 -5.65 4.32 13.67
CA LYS A 72 -5.90 5.39 12.68
C LYS A 72 -5.46 5.05 11.25
N MET A 73 -5.25 3.79 10.94
CA MET A 73 -4.98 3.34 9.58
C MET A 73 -6.26 3.29 8.78
N GLN A 74 -6.23 3.75 7.53
CA GLN A 74 -7.38 3.64 6.63
C GLN A 74 -7.36 2.28 5.92
N CYS A 75 -8.41 1.52 6.11
CA CYS A 75 -8.64 0.26 5.41
C CYS A 75 -9.94 0.35 4.61
N VAL A 76 -9.90 -0.15 3.37
CA VAL A 76 -11.08 -0.31 2.52
C VAL A 76 -11.25 -1.78 2.22
N ILE A 77 -12.40 -2.36 2.59
CA ILE A 77 -12.72 -3.75 2.34
C ILE A 77 -13.59 -3.89 1.09
N TYR A 78 -13.23 -4.85 0.26
CA TYR A 78 -13.90 -5.24 -0.96
C TYR A 78 -14.38 -6.69 -0.81
N PRO A 79 -15.63 -6.93 -0.39
CA PRO A 79 -16.12 -8.27 -0.10
C PRO A 79 -16.30 -9.08 -1.38
N ALA A 80 -15.87 -10.33 -1.34
CA ALA A 80 -16.01 -11.29 -2.42
C ALA A 80 -17.14 -12.27 -2.10
N TYR A 81 -18.29 -12.09 -2.75
CA TYR A 81 -19.42 -13.00 -2.64
C TYR A 81 -19.49 -13.92 -3.86
N LEU A 82 -19.85 -15.18 -3.63
CA LEU A 82 -20.16 -16.15 -4.68
C LEU A 82 -21.47 -16.84 -4.33
N LYS A 83 -22.46 -16.73 -5.19
CA LYS A 83 -23.83 -17.26 -4.96
C LYS A 83 -24.42 -16.79 -3.61
N GLY A 84 -24.21 -15.53 -3.27
CA GLY A 84 -24.68 -14.90 -2.03
C GLY A 84 -23.95 -15.31 -0.75
N LYS A 85 -22.86 -16.10 -0.84
CA LYS A 85 -22.04 -16.48 0.31
C LYS A 85 -20.70 -15.75 0.26
N LEU A 86 -20.29 -15.17 1.39
CA LEU A 86 -18.98 -14.54 1.53
C LEU A 86 -17.88 -15.61 1.40
N GLN A 87 -17.06 -15.50 0.37
CA GLN A 87 -15.90 -16.36 0.14
C GLN A 87 -14.62 -15.79 0.78
N GLY A 88 -14.62 -14.50 1.06
CA GLY A 88 -13.50 -13.76 1.61
C GLY A 88 -13.58 -12.31 1.18
N ALA A 89 -12.46 -11.60 1.22
CA ALA A 89 -12.40 -10.20 0.77
C ALA A 89 -11.00 -9.81 0.33
N ALA A 90 -10.90 -8.79 -0.52
CA ALA A 90 -9.70 -8.00 -0.66
C ALA A 90 -9.78 -6.80 0.29
N VAL A 91 -8.69 -6.48 0.98
CA VAL A 91 -8.61 -5.32 1.87
C VAL A 91 -7.44 -4.44 1.46
N LYS A 92 -7.73 -3.18 1.13
CA LYS A 92 -6.71 -2.16 0.91
C LYS A 92 -6.36 -1.53 2.25
N ALA A 93 -5.10 -1.57 2.64
CA ALA A 93 -4.59 -0.92 3.84
C ALA A 93 -3.52 0.10 3.47
N THR A 94 -3.61 1.29 4.08
CA THR A 94 -2.67 2.40 3.87
C THR A 94 -2.00 2.73 5.18
N THR A 95 -0.66 2.69 5.21
CA THR A 95 0.15 3.05 6.38
C THR A 95 1.19 4.11 6.02
N ASN A 96 1.47 5.01 6.95
CA ASN A 96 2.54 6.00 6.85
C ASN A 96 3.78 5.62 7.67
N GLU A 97 3.84 4.37 8.16
CA GLU A 97 4.95 3.88 8.97
C GLU A 97 6.14 3.34 8.13
N GLY A 98 6.07 3.47 6.81
CA GLY A 98 7.20 3.15 5.93
C GLY A 98 8.42 4.02 6.21
N PHE A 99 9.61 3.55 5.80
CA PHE A 99 10.86 4.31 5.97
C PHE A 99 10.84 5.63 5.17
N ASN A 100 10.33 5.59 3.95
CA ASN A 100 10.15 6.78 3.09
C ASN A 100 8.68 7.25 3.01
N GLY A 101 7.85 6.88 3.99
CA GLY A 101 6.47 7.35 4.10
C GLY A 101 5.43 6.30 3.73
N GLU A 102 4.48 6.69 2.89
CA GLU A 102 3.29 5.90 2.62
C GLU A 102 3.57 4.57 1.92
N VAL A 103 2.96 3.50 2.45
CA VAL A 103 2.89 2.18 1.83
C VAL A 103 1.41 1.78 1.73
N VAL A 104 0.97 1.47 0.51
CA VAL A 104 -0.40 1.01 0.23
C VAL A 104 -0.35 -0.42 -0.29
N ILE A 105 -1.07 -1.30 0.39
CA ILE A 105 -1.16 -2.70 0.02
C ILE A 105 -2.60 -3.13 -0.19
N MET A 106 -2.80 -4.15 -1.01
CA MET A 106 -4.04 -4.90 -1.14
C MET A 106 -3.78 -6.33 -0.69
N VAL A 107 -4.55 -6.83 0.26
CA VAL A 107 -4.40 -8.20 0.79
C VAL A 107 -5.71 -8.95 0.59
N GLY A 108 -5.65 -10.12 -0.02
CA GLY A 108 -6.79 -11.02 -0.17
C GLY A 108 -6.83 -12.04 0.97
N PHE A 109 -8.00 -12.21 1.55
CA PHE A 109 -8.26 -13.19 2.59
C PHE A 109 -9.31 -14.19 2.11
N GLU A 110 -9.09 -15.47 2.40
CA GLU A 110 -10.12 -16.52 2.33
C GLU A 110 -11.14 -16.34 3.46
N ALA A 111 -12.26 -17.05 3.39
CA ALA A 111 -13.33 -16.95 4.39
C ALA A 111 -12.87 -17.23 5.84
N ASP A 112 -11.85 -18.06 6.02
CA ASP A 112 -11.25 -18.38 7.32
C ASP A 112 -10.23 -17.36 7.82
N GLY A 113 -9.92 -16.34 7.00
CA GLY A 113 -8.92 -15.30 7.26
C GLY A 113 -7.50 -15.66 6.86
N THR A 114 -7.29 -16.77 6.16
CA THR A 114 -5.99 -17.12 5.59
C THR A 114 -5.64 -16.16 4.46
N VAL A 115 -4.41 -15.66 4.44
CA VAL A 115 -3.92 -14.80 3.35
C VAL A 115 -3.82 -15.62 2.06
N ARG A 116 -4.64 -15.25 1.07
CA ARG A 116 -4.62 -15.86 -0.27
C ARG A 116 -3.48 -15.31 -1.12
N ASP A 117 -3.42 -14.01 -1.26
CA ASP A 117 -2.39 -13.28 -1.99
C ASP A 117 -2.36 -11.81 -1.55
N PHE A 118 -1.37 -11.04 -1.99
CA PHE A 118 -1.31 -9.61 -1.77
C PHE A 118 -0.69 -8.88 -2.96
N ARG A 119 -0.92 -7.56 -3.06
CA ARG A 119 -0.25 -6.64 -3.99
C ARG A 119 0.19 -5.39 -3.26
N VAL A 120 1.39 -4.91 -3.59
CA VAL A 120 1.83 -3.57 -3.19
C VAL A 120 1.36 -2.61 -4.27
N LEU A 121 0.44 -1.72 -3.91
CA LEU A 121 -0.14 -0.74 -4.84
C LEU A 121 0.73 0.51 -4.96
N GLN A 122 1.28 0.95 -3.82
CA GLN A 122 2.13 2.13 -3.75
C GLN A 122 3.18 1.97 -2.66
N GLN A 123 4.38 2.40 -2.93
CA GLN A 123 5.46 2.51 -1.95
C GLN A 123 6.55 3.44 -2.50
N ALA A 124 7.28 4.10 -1.63
CA ALA A 124 8.42 4.96 -1.96
C ALA A 124 9.71 4.50 -1.26
N GLU A 125 9.76 3.22 -0.88
CA GLU A 125 10.86 2.63 -0.14
C GLU A 125 12.16 2.58 -0.95
N THR A 126 13.29 2.49 -0.27
CA THR A 126 14.60 2.45 -0.90
C THR A 126 14.74 1.24 -1.83
N PRO A 127 15.08 1.45 -3.13
CA PRO A 127 15.36 0.36 -4.08
C PRO A 127 16.40 -0.62 -3.54
N GLY A 128 16.17 -1.91 -3.72
CA GLY A 128 17.06 -2.96 -3.24
C GLY A 128 16.92 -3.29 -1.75
N LEU A 129 16.21 -2.48 -0.97
CA LEU A 129 15.88 -2.69 0.45
C LEU A 129 14.37 -2.85 0.63
N GLY A 130 13.69 -1.89 1.25
CA GLY A 130 12.25 -1.94 1.52
C GLY A 130 11.38 -2.14 0.29
N ALA A 131 11.80 -1.65 -0.89
CA ALA A 131 11.09 -1.84 -2.15
C ALA A 131 10.93 -3.32 -2.57
N LYS A 132 11.74 -4.24 -2.00
CA LYS A 132 11.62 -5.69 -2.24
C LYS A 132 10.43 -6.36 -1.55
N MET A 133 9.62 -5.62 -0.77
CA MET A 133 8.55 -6.21 0.04
C MET A 133 7.59 -7.08 -0.78
N ALA A 134 7.30 -6.73 -2.03
CA ALA A 134 6.42 -7.48 -2.90
C ALA A 134 6.92 -8.90 -3.20
N ASP A 135 8.22 -9.05 -3.41
CA ASP A 135 8.85 -10.35 -3.71
C ASP A 135 9.23 -11.09 -2.43
N TRP A 136 9.73 -10.35 -1.43
CA TRP A 136 10.22 -10.91 -0.17
C TRP A 136 9.14 -11.68 0.60
N PHE A 137 7.98 -11.06 0.78
CA PHE A 137 6.87 -11.65 1.54
C PHE A 137 6.04 -12.65 0.72
N ARG A 138 6.46 -12.97 -0.52
CA ARG A 138 5.98 -14.09 -1.33
C ARG A 138 6.95 -15.27 -1.34
N ASP A 139 8.23 -15.03 -1.09
CA ASP A 139 9.27 -16.06 -1.15
C ASP A 139 9.01 -17.11 -0.06
N PRO A 140 8.76 -18.39 -0.44
CA PRO A 140 8.50 -19.45 0.54
C PRO A 140 9.74 -19.86 1.33
N LYS A 141 10.93 -19.34 0.95
CA LYS A 141 12.17 -19.65 1.66
C LYS A 141 12.16 -19.07 3.07
N ASN A 142 12.58 -19.87 4.03
CA ASN A 142 12.54 -19.53 5.44
C ASN A 142 11.10 -19.14 5.84
N ASP A 143 10.95 -18.26 6.81
CA ASP A 143 9.62 -17.77 7.24
C ASP A 143 9.29 -16.39 6.65
N ARG A 144 9.64 -16.13 5.39
CA ARG A 144 9.39 -14.85 4.71
C ARG A 144 7.95 -14.72 4.24
N SER A 145 7.43 -15.78 3.60
CA SER A 145 6.12 -15.73 2.97
C SER A 145 5.00 -15.54 3.99
N ILE A 146 4.06 -14.67 3.65
CA ILE A 146 2.79 -14.52 4.35
C ILE A 146 1.65 -15.28 3.67
N ILE A 147 1.87 -15.78 2.44
CA ILE A 147 0.87 -16.52 1.67
C ILE A 147 0.53 -17.82 2.38
N SER A 148 -0.76 -18.18 2.37
CA SER A 148 -1.33 -19.35 3.04
C SER A 148 -1.13 -19.38 4.56
N LYS A 149 -0.79 -18.24 5.18
CA LYS A 149 -0.74 -18.09 6.63
C LYS A 149 -1.93 -17.26 7.12
N ASN A 150 -2.42 -17.58 8.32
CA ASN A 150 -3.52 -16.84 8.96
C ASN A 150 -2.96 -15.95 10.08
N PRO A 151 -3.14 -14.61 10.03
CA PRO A 151 -2.65 -13.70 11.06
C PRO A 151 -3.25 -13.94 12.45
N GLY A 152 -4.38 -14.66 12.54
CA GLY A 152 -4.97 -15.09 13.81
C GLY A 152 -4.27 -16.29 14.45
N GLN A 153 -3.41 -17.01 13.72
CA GLN A 153 -2.69 -18.21 14.16
C GLN A 153 -1.18 -17.99 14.17
N VAL A 154 -0.65 -17.21 13.23
CA VAL A 154 0.77 -16.89 13.09
C VAL A 154 1.00 -15.43 13.47
N SER A 155 2.04 -15.17 14.23
CA SER A 155 2.39 -13.81 14.64
C SER A 155 3.04 -13.04 13.49
N PHE A 156 2.28 -12.15 12.85
CA PHE A 156 2.74 -11.31 11.73
C PHE A 156 3.55 -10.11 12.24
N TYR A 157 4.56 -10.39 13.02
CA TYR A 157 5.62 -9.46 13.40
C TYR A 157 6.95 -10.00 12.91
N VAL A 158 7.91 -9.11 12.71
CA VAL A 158 9.27 -9.54 12.34
C VAL A 158 9.93 -10.30 13.49
N LYS A 159 10.75 -11.30 13.19
CA LYS A 159 11.47 -12.13 14.21
C LYS A 159 12.31 -11.30 15.18
N GLN A 160 12.79 -10.13 14.75
CA GLN A 160 13.51 -9.19 15.59
C GLN A 160 12.64 -8.61 16.72
N ASP A 161 11.31 -8.65 16.59
CA ASP A 161 10.37 -8.22 17.62
C ASP A 161 10.06 -9.37 18.60
N ALA A 162 11.08 -9.85 19.31
CA ALA A 162 10.98 -11.01 20.21
C ALA A 162 9.87 -10.87 21.26
N ALA A 163 9.65 -9.66 21.81
CA ALA A 163 8.58 -9.38 22.75
C ALA A 163 7.16 -9.58 22.16
N LYS A 164 7.02 -9.58 20.85
CA LYS A 164 5.75 -9.83 20.12
C LYS A 164 5.70 -11.24 19.53
N HIS A 165 6.66 -12.09 19.87
CA HIS A 165 6.80 -13.44 19.32
C HIS A 165 6.73 -13.46 17.78
N GLY A 166 7.44 -12.52 17.13
CA GLY A 166 7.46 -12.37 15.68
C GLY A 166 7.93 -13.65 14.98
N GLN A 167 7.20 -14.05 13.93
CA GLN A 167 7.43 -15.31 13.21
C GLN A 167 7.76 -15.10 11.73
N ILE A 168 7.80 -13.86 11.27
CA ILE A 168 8.10 -13.54 9.87
C ILE A 168 9.50 -12.96 9.74
N ASP A 169 10.26 -13.46 8.77
CA ASP A 169 11.60 -12.93 8.47
C ASP A 169 11.47 -11.56 7.78
N GLY A 170 11.98 -10.53 8.46
CA GLY A 170 12.04 -9.17 7.90
C GLY A 170 13.09 -9.05 6.80
N ILE A 171 12.91 -8.06 5.93
CA ILE A 171 13.88 -7.72 4.88
C ILE A 171 15.19 -7.26 5.53
N THR A 172 16.29 -7.87 5.15
CA THR A 172 17.62 -7.50 5.66
C THR A 172 17.88 -6.02 5.42
N ALA A 173 18.31 -5.30 6.45
CA ALA A 173 18.57 -3.87 6.46
C ALA A 173 17.35 -2.96 6.16
N ALA A 174 16.11 -3.51 6.21
CA ALA A 174 14.87 -2.76 6.00
C ALA A 174 13.78 -3.16 7.01
N THR A 175 14.12 -3.18 8.28
CA THR A 175 13.23 -3.61 9.37
C THR A 175 12.02 -2.67 9.51
N ILE A 176 12.20 -1.36 9.31
CA ILE A 176 11.09 -0.38 9.37
C ILE A 176 10.07 -0.68 8.28
N SER A 177 10.50 -0.83 7.03
CA SER A 177 9.63 -1.19 5.90
C SER A 177 8.92 -2.53 6.13
N SER A 178 9.62 -3.51 6.71
CA SER A 178 9.05 -4.82 7.05
C SER A 178 7.96 -4.71 8.12
N ARG A 179 8.19 -3.90 9.16
CA ARG A 179 7.19 -3.63 10.21
C ARG A 179 5.98 -2.90 9.67
N ALA A 180 6.18 -1.90 8.81
CA ALA A 180 5.10 -1.16 8.16
C ALA A 180 4.22 -2.09 7.32
N PHE A 181 4.83 -2.93 6.47
CA PHE A 181 4.12 -3.90 5.65
C PHE A 181 3.32 -4.90 6.51
N LEU A 182 3.96 -5.56 7.46
CA LEU A 182 3.30 -6.55 8.33
C LEU A 182 2.24 -5.89 9.24
N GLY A 183 2.46 -4.63 9.65
CA GLY A 183 1.48 -3.80 10.34
C GLY A 183 0.22 -3.61 9.51
N ALA A 184 0.37 -3.19 8.26
CA ALA A 184 -0.73 -3.01 7.34
C ALA A 184 -1.49 -4.33 7.08
N VAL A 185 -0.79 -5.48 6.99
CA VAL A 185 -1.44 -6.79 6.85
C VAL A 185 -2.28 -7.16 8.07
N ARG A 186 -1.80 -6.89 9.29
CA ARG A 186 -2.56 -7.14 10.53
C ARG A 186 -3.82 -6.27 10.60
N GLU A 187 -3.72 -4.99 10.31
CA GLU A 187 -4.87 -4.07 10.29
C GLU A 187 -5.89 -4.47 9.20
N ALA A 188 -5.41 -4.92 8.04
CA ALA A 188 -6.27 -5.47 7.00
C ALA A 188 -7.02 -6.72 7.50
N TYR A 189 -6.33 -7.62 8.21
CA TYR A 189 -6.94 -8.81 8.80
C TYR A 189 -7.98 -8.47 9.87
N ASP A 190 -7.69 -7.55 10.77
CA ASP A 190 -8.62 -7.13 11.82
C ASP A 190 -9.87 -6.46 11.21
N THR A 191 -9.69 -5.70 10.14
CA THR A 191 -10.79 -5.12 9.36
C THR A 191 -11.65 -6.23 8.75
N PHE A 192 -11.05 -7.21 8.07
CA PHE A 192 -11.74 -8.36 7.50
C PHE A 192 -12.50 -9.15 8.57
N LYS A 193 -11.85 -9.46 9.69
CA LYS A 193 -12.45 -10.21 10.80
C LYS A 193 -13.64 -9.47 11.43
N SER A 194 -13.55 -8.16 11.52
CA SER A 194 -14.65 -7.33 12.03
C SER A 194 -15.83 -7.33 11.06
N TYR A 195 -15.55 -7.27 9.74
CA TYR A 195 -16.56 -7.34 8.70
C TYR A 195 -17.26 -8.70 8.64
N SER A 196 -16.49 -9.80 8.67
CA SER A 196 -17.02 -11.17 8.57
C SER A 196 -17.92 -11.58 9.75
N LYS A 197 -17.88 -10.83 10.88
CA LYS A 197 -18.73 -11.03 12.04
C LYS A 197 -20.01 -10.19 12.02
N LYS A 198 -20.14 -9.24 11.07
CA LYS A 198 -21.41 -8.52 10.90
C LYS A 198 -22.48 -9.52 10.46
N PRO A 199 -23.67 -9.55 11.12
CA PRO A 199 -24.75 -10.47 10.79
C PRO A 199 -25.35 -10.22 9.42
#